data_f7a1932eb6958cd60ac24505236bd8c3
#
_entry.id   f7a1932eb6958cd60ac24505236bd8c3
#
_cell.length_a   1.000
_cell.length_b   1.000
_cell.length_c   1.000
_cell.angle_alpha   90.00
_cell.angle_beta   90.00
_cell.angle_gamma   90.00
#
_symmetry.space_group_name_H-M   'P 1'
#
loop_
_entity.id
_entity.type
_entity.pdbx_description
1 polymer ?
#
loop_
_entity_poly.entity_id
_entity_poly.type
_entity_poly.pdbx_seq_one_letter_code
_entity_poly.pdbx_strand_id
1 'polypeptide(L)'
;MEADDIVAITKNYIRKKYPNASIYIITNDQDYLQLSDENTKIFNLQFKNLLENKKVFPEADKNLFYKIVLGDKSDCIPPILSGCGPKTTEKYYENKELFLKALEKTEGAKERYELNKKLVSFSEIPCELVEDFIQTFHLEFSNLYFLNLCHEDWSYSIRR
;
A
#
# COMPACT_ATOMS: atom_id res chain seq x y z
N MET A 1 -12.48 10.21 -0.24
CA MET A 1 -11.73 8.98 -0.61
C MET A 1 -10.82 9.35 -1.75
N GLU A 2 -9.54 9.06 -1.64
CA GLU A 2 -8.52 9.37 -2.64
C GLU A 2 -8.39 8.23 -3.67
N ALA A 3 -7.67 8.48 -4.77
CA ALA A 3 -7.57 7.49 -5.86
C ALA A 3 -6.83 6.20 -5.43
N ASP A 4 -5.87 6.33 -4.53
CA ASP A 4 -5.10 5.21 -3.97
C ASP A 4 -5.93 4.33 -3.02
N ASP A 5 -6.83 4.93 -2.21
CA ASP A 5 -7.82 4.20 -1.44
C ASP A 5 -8.69 3.32 -2.34
N ILE A 6 -9.16 3.90 -3.46
CA ILE A 6 -10.00 3.19 -4.44
C ILE A 6 -9.25 1.98 -5.00
N VAL A 7 -7.99 2.14 -5.36
CA VAL A 7 -7.15 1.04 -5.88
C VAL A 7 -6.95 -0.03 -4.80
N ALA A 8 -6.68 0.37 -3.56
CA ALA A 8 -6.50 -0.56 -2.44
C ALA A 8 -7.78 -1.39 -2.18
N ILE A 9 -8.94 -0.72 -2.12
CA ILE A 9 -10.24 -1.38 -1.94
C ILE A 9 -10.54 -2.32 -3.10
N THR A 10 -10.33 -1.87 -4.34
CA THR A 10 -10.56 -2.66 -5.56
C THR A 10 -9.66 -3.90 -5.58
N LYS A 11 -8.38 -3.76 -5.27
CA LYS A 11 -7.43 -4.88 -5.16
C LYS A 11 -7.90 -5.91 -4.15
N ASN A 12 -8.29 -5.47 -2.96
CA ASN A 12 -8.76 -6.35 -1.89
C ASN A 12 -10.08 -7.04 -2.26
N TYR A 13 -11.00 -6.34 -2.92
CA TYR A 13 -12.24 -6.90 -3.44
C TYR A 13 -11.99 -7.98 -4.49
N ILE A 14 -11.13 -7.70 -5.50
CA ILE A 14 -10.75 -8.66 -6.53
C ILE A 14 -10.10 -9.89 -5.90
N ARG A 15 -9.19 -9.70 -4.95
CA ARG A 15 -8.50 -10.79 -4.26
C ARG A 15 -9.48 -11.69 -3.49
N LYS A 16 -10.47 -11.10 -2.82
CA LYS A 16 -11.51 -11.85 -2.10
C LYS A 16 -12.39 -12.67 -3.03
N LYS A 17 -12.74 -12.10 -4.19
CA LYS A 17 -13.63 -12.75 -5.17
C LYS A 17 -12.89 -13.75 -6.07
N TYR A 18 -11.63 -13.45 -6.41
CA TYR A 18 -10.77 -14.23 -7.30
C TYR A 18 -9.39 -14.40 -6.68
N PRO A 19 -9.20 -15.39 -5.75
CA PRO A 19 -7.95 -15.53 -4.97
C PRO A 19 -6.69 -15.68 -5.82
N ASN A 20 -6.81 -16.29 -7.00
CA ASN A 20 -5.68 -16.58 -7.89
C ASN A 20 -5.49 -15.52 -9.00
N ALA A 21 -6.26 -14.43 -9.00
CA ALA A 21 -6.13 -13.40 -10.01
C ALA A 21 -4.77 -12.71 -9.92
N SER A 22 -4.11 -12.52 -11.06
CA SER A 22 -2.92 -11.68 -11.16
C SER A 22 -3.35 -10.23 -11.29
N ILE A 23 -2.85 -9.37 -10.40
CA ILE A 23 -3.17 -7.93 -10.36
C ILE A 23 -1.91 -7.15 -10.74
N TYR A 24 -2.05 -6.21 -11.65
CA TYR A 24 -0.98 -5.33 -12.09
C TYR A 24 -1.39 -3.88 -11.83
N ILE A 25 -0.62 -3.18 -10.97
CA ILE A 25 -0.83 -1.75 -10.68
C ILE A 25 0.27 -0.98 -11.41
N ILE A 26 -0.12 0.01 -12.23
CA ILE A 26 0.82 0.85 -12.96
C ILE A 26 0.79 2.24 -12.35
N THR A 27 1.87 2.61 -11.64
CA THR A 27 1.99 3.87 -10.93
C THR A 27 3.45 4.24 -10.69
N ASN A 28 3.75 5.54 -10.55
CA ASN A 28 5.05 5.99 -10.04
C ASN A 28 5.06 6.20 -8.52
N ASP A 29 3.89 6.11 -7.89
CA ASP A 29 3.74 6.35 -6.47
C ASP A 29 4.17 5.12 -5.67
N GLN A 30 5.04 5.34 -4.68
CA GLN A 30 5.58 4.29 -3.83
C GLN A 30 4.60 3.85 -2.73
N ASP A 31 3.53 4.60 -2.50
CA ASP A 31 2.52 4.24 -1.50
C ASP A 31 1.83 2.92 -1.84
N TYR A 32 1.69 2.64 -3.12
CA TYR A 32 1.16 1.38 -3.60
C TYR A 32 2.02 0.15 -3.30
N LEU A 33 3.29 0.33 -2.86
CA LEU A 33 4.16 -0.80 -2.49
C LEU A 33 3.59 -1.65 -1.36
N GLN A 34 2.79 -1.06 -0.48
CA GLN A 34 2.08 -1.79 0.57
C GLN A 34 0.99 -2.75 0.05
N LEU A 35 0.62 -2.63 -1.23
CA LEU A 35 -0.34 -3.53 -1.89
C LEU A 35 0.33 -4.72 -2.59
N SER A 36 1.67 -4.75 -2.67
CA SER A 36 2.38 -5.84 -3.34
C SER A 36 2.23 -7.16 -2.58
N ASP A 37 2.00 -8.23 -3.32
CA ASP A 37 1.99 -9.62 -2.84
C ASP A 37 2.40 -10.56 -3.97
N GLU A 38 2.36 -11.87 -3.74
CA GLU A 38 2.76 -12.89 -4.73
C GLU A 38 2.03 -12.74 -6.08
N ASN A 39 0.77 -12.31 -6.05
CA ASN A 39 -0.10 -12.16 -7.21
C ASN A 39 -0.40 -10.69 -7.56
N THR A 40 0.15 -9.72 -6.82
CA THR A 40 0.00 -8.29 -7.09
C THR A 40 1.37 -7.68 -7.37
N LYS A 41 1.57 -7.19 -8.59
CA LYS A 41 2.83 -6.57 -9.03
C LYS A 41 2.62 -5.10 -9.34
N ILE A 42 3.61 -4.28 -9.00
CA ILE A 42 3.54 -2.83 -9.17
C ILE A 42 4.62 -2.40 -10.15
N PHE A 43 4.22 -1.75 -11.22
CA PHE A 43 5.09 -1.25 -12.28
C PHE A 43 5.01 0.26 -12.36
N ASN A 44 6.13 0.89 -12.72
CA ASN A 44 6.12 2.31 -13.05
C ASN A 44 5.59 2.54 -14.49
N LEU A 45 5.44 3.81 -14.89
CA LEU A 45 4.98 4.19 -16.22
C LEU A 45 5.94 3.76 -17.35
N GLN A 46 7.15 3.30 -17.05
CA GLN A 46 8.10 2.69 -17.99
C GLN A 46 8.06 1.15 -17.95
N PHE A 47 7.03 0.57 -17.32
CA PHE A 47 6.86 -0.88 -17.16
C PHE A 47 8.02 -1.58 -16.42
N LYS A 48 8.74 -0.87 -15.55
CA LYS A 48 9.73 -1.44 -14.64
C LYS A 48 9.08 -1.75 -13.31
N ASN A 49 9.35 -2.93 -12.76
CA ASN A 49 8.84 -3.31 -11.45
C ASN A 49 9.41 -2.38 -10.36
N LEU A 50 8.55 -1.77 -9.57
CA LEU A 50 8.97 -0.86 -8.50
C LEU A 50 9.78 -1.56 -7.40
N LEU A 51 9.54 -2.85 -7.16
CA LEU A 51 10.31 -3.65 -6.18
C LEU A 51 11.76 -3.91 -6.60
N GLU A 52 12.12 -3.72 -7.89
CA GLU A 52 13.51 -3.81 -8.36
C GLU A 52 14.33 -2.56 -8.03
N ASN A 53 13.71 -1.52 -7.50
CA ASN A 53 14.41 -0.32 -7.05
C ASN A 53 15.19 -0.63 -5.77
N LYS A 54 16.50 -0.37 -5.78
CA LYS A 54 17.41 -0.60 -4.63
C LYS A 54 17.03 0.14 -3.33
N LYS A 55 16.14 1.13 -3.42
CA LYS A 55 15.66 1.91 -2.26
C LYS A 55 14.37 1.35 -1.66
N VAL A 56 13.82 0.31 -2.24
CA VAL A 56 12.55 -0.31 -1.85
C VAL A 56 12.82 -1.69 -1.27
N PHE A 57 12.10 -2.05 -0.23
CA PHE A 57 12.19 -3.39 0.34
C PHE A 57 11.26 -4.35 -0.42
N PRO A 58 11.65 -5.63 -0.56
CA PRO A 58 10.76 -6.65 -1.14
C PRO A 58 9.48 -6.83 -0.32
N GLU A 59 9.57 -6.66 0.99
CA GLU A 59 8.46 -6.83 1.93
C GLU A 59 7.58 -5.58 1.98
N ALA A 60 6.29 -5.75 1.65
CA ALA A 60 5.31 -4.66 1.63
C ALA A 60 5.14 -4.01 3.02
N ASP A 61 5.06 -4.82 4.07
CA ASP A 61 4.92 -4.38 5.45
C ASP A 61 6.13 -3.59 5.95
N LYS A 62 7.34 -3.91 5.46
CA LYS A 62 8.55 -3.17 5.77
C LYS A 62 8.54 -1.78 5.16
N ASN A 63 8.13 -1.65 3.90
CA ASN A 63 7.97 -0.34 3.25
C ASN A 63 6.97 0.52 4.01
N LEU A 64 5.82 -0.04 4.37
CA LEU A 64 4.79 0.64 5.16
C LEU A 64 5.33 1.06 6.54
N PHE A 65 6.00 0.17 7.25
CA PHE A 65 6.58 0.48 8.56
C PHE A 65 7.58 1.64 8.49
N TYR A 66 8.43 1.65 7.47
CA TYR A 66 9.38 2.75 7.26
C TYR A 66 8.66 4.08 7.00
N LYS A 67 7.61 4.09 6.19
CA LYS A 67 6.82 5.28 5.95
C LYS A 67 6.13 5.79 7.21
N ILE A 68 5.56 4.92 8.03
CA ILE A 68 4.95 5.30 9.32
C ILE A 68 5.98 5.91 10.26
N VAL A 69 7.16 5.27 10.43
CA VAL A 69 8.16 5.68 11.42
C VAL A 69 8.94 6.92 11.00
N LEU A 70 9.37 6.98 9.75
CA LEU A 70 10.15 8.11 9.23
C LEU A 70 9.30 9.29 8.79
N GLY A 71 7.98 9.07 8.62
CA GLY A 71 7.09 10.04 8.02
C GLY A 71 7.29 10.19 6.51
N ASP A 72 6.55 11.10 5.92
CA ASP A 72 6.66 11.47 4.51
C ASP A 72 6.67 12.99 4.36
N LYS A 73 7.75 13.52 3.80
CA LYS A 73 7.91 14.96 3.61
C LYS A 73 6.99 15.51 2.51
N SER A 74 6.66 14.71 1.49
CA SER A 74 5.76 15.11 0.40
C SER A 74 4.35 15.34 0.92
N ASP A 75 3.92 14.52 1.85
CA ASP A 75 2.59 14.56 2.46
C ASP A 75 2.56 15.34 3.78
N CYS A 76 3.68 16.02 4.13
CA CYS A 76 3.81 16.75 5.39
C CYS A 76 3.63 15.87 6.65
N ILE A 77 3.90 14.57 6.56
CA ILE A 77 3.80 13.63 7.68
C ILE A 77 5.12 13.62 8.44
N PRO A 78 5.16 14.05 9.71
CA PRO A 78 6.39 14.10 10.48
C PRO A 78 6.85 12.71 10.96
N PRO A 79 8.17 12.52 11.22
CA PRO A 79 8.66 11.30 11.83
C PRO A 79 8.11 11.15 13.26
N ILE A 80 7.86 9.91 13.69
CA ILE A 80 7.33 9.64 15.03
C ILE A 80 8.36 9.87 16.14
N LEU A 81 9.63 9.66 15.84
CA LEU A 81 10.74 9.82 16.78
C LEU A 81 11.78 10.79 16.21
N SER A 82 12.12 11.82 17.00
CA SER A 82 13.17 12.76 16.62
C SER A 82 14.53 12.06 16.52
N GLY A 83 15.27 12.35 15.42
CA GLY A 83 16.59 11.74 15.18
C GLY A 83 16.55 10.27 14.75
N CYS A 84 15.36 9.69 14.55
CA CYS A 84 15.23 8.36 14.00
C CYS A 84 15.49 8.39 12.49
N GLY A 85 16.52 7.67 12.03
CA GLY A 85 16.85 7.51 10.63
C GLY A 85 16.66 6.05 10.18
N PRO A 86 16.92 5.75 8.87
CA PRO A 86 16.69 4.40 8.31
C PRO A 86 17.36 3.27 9.08
N LYS A 87 18.59 3.45 9.57
CA LYS A 87 19.31 2.43 10.37
C LYS A 87 18.64 2.13 11.71
N THR A 88 18.05 3.13 12.34
CA THR A 88 17.33 2.94 13.60
C THR A 88 15.97 2.30 13.34
N THR A 89 15.30 2.71 12.27
CA THR A 89 14.04 2.11 11.83
C THR A 89 14.20 0.63 11.50
N GLU A 90 15.32 0.23 10.86
CA GLU A 90 15.65 -1.18 10.61
C GLU A 90 15.67 -1.98 11.91
N LYS A 91 16.39 -1.50 12.93
CA LYS A 91 16.45 -2.15 14.24
C LYS A 91 15.07 -2.27 14.92
N TYR A 92 14.21 -1.28 14.72
CA TYR A 92 12.85 -1.29 15.25
C TYR A 92 11.95 -2.27 14.50
N TYR A 93 12.13 -2.40 13.20
CA TYR A 93 11.41 -3.39 12.39
C TYR A 93 11.79 -4.82 12.81
N GLU A 94 13.09 -5.08 12.99
CA GLU A 94 13.60 -6.39 13.42
C GLU A 94 13.25 -6.72 14.89
N ASN A 95 13.16 -5.71 15.76
CA ASN A 95 12.91 -5.88 17.18
C ASN A 95 11.73 -5.02 17.66
N LYS A 96 10.54 -5.63 17.63
CA LYS A 96 9.29 -4.98 18.05
C LYS A 96 9.29 -4.53 19.51
N GLU A 97 9.96 -5.27 20.41
CA GLU A 97 10.04 -4.87 21.82
C GLU A 97 10.87 -3.59 22.01
N LEU A 98 11.97 -3.48 21.25
CA LEU A 98 12.79 -2.28 21.25
C LEU A 98 11.99 -1.08 20.73
N PHE A 99 11.19 -1.28 19.70
CA PHE A 99 10.32 -0.25 19.14
C PHE A 99 9.27 0.22 20.15
N LEU A 100 8.55 -0.71 20.78
CA LEU A 100 7.54 -0.40 21.79
C LEU A 100 8.13 0.39 22.97
N LYS A 101 9.31 -0.03 23.47
CA LYS A 101 10.03 0.70 24.53
C LYS A 101 10.42 2.13 24.09
N ALA A 102 10.75 2.33 22.82
CA ALA A 102 11.07 3.66 22.28
C ALA A 102 9.83 4.55 22.23
N LEU A 103 8.68 4.01 21.84
CA LEU A 103 7.39 4.72 21.84
C LEU A 103 6.97 5.12 23.25
N GLU A 104 7.14 4.24 24.25
CA GLU A 104 6.81 4.51 25.65
C GLU A 104 7.69 5.57 26.29
N LYS A 105 8.99 5.61 25.92
CA LYS A 105 9.96 6.57 26.47
C LYS A 105 9.83 7.98 25.91
N THR A 106 9.19 8.13 24.77
CA THR A 106 9.10 9.41 24.06
C THR A 106 7.68 9.94 24.12
N GLU A 107 7.51 11.07 24.80
CA GLU A 107 6.21 11.73 24.92
C GLU A 107 5.59 12.03 23.54
N GLY A 108 4.33 11.66 23.38
CA GLY A 108 3.57 11.86 22.13
C GLY A 108 3.99 10.97 20.97
N ALA A 109 4.95 10.03 21.14
CA ALA A 109 5.40 9.16 20.04
C ALA A 109 4.35 8.11 19.67
N LYS A 110 3.63 7.58 20.66
CA LYS A 110 2.58 6.60 20.44
C LYS A 110 1.40 7.20 19.66
N GLU A 111 0.97 8.39 20.04
CA GLU A 111 -0.09 9.14 19.38
C GLU A 111 0.30 9.48 17.94
N ARG A 112 1.55 9.89 17.71
CA ARG A 112 2.08 10.14 16.36
C ARG A 112 2.14 8.85 15.52
N TYR A 113 2.54 7.74 16.14
CA TYR A 113 2.54 6.44 15.45
C TYR A 113 1.14 6.06 14.97
N GLU A 114 0.14 6.15 15.85
CA GLU A 114 -1.25 5.85 15.49
C GLU A 114 -1.79 6.82 14.44
N LEU A 115 -1.44 8.10 14.54
CA LEU A 115 -1.83 9.10 13.55
C LEU A 115 -1.19 8.82 12.19
N ASN A 116 0.14 8.63 12.14
CA ASN A 116 0.84 8.34 10.89
C ASN A 116 0.31 7.05 10.25
N LYS A 117 0.05 6.01 11.06
CA LYS A 117 -0.52 4.76 10.60
C LYS A 117 -1.88 4.98 9.93
N LYS A 118 -2.76 5.78 10.55
CA LYS A 118 -4.07 6.14 9.96
C LYS A 118 -3.97 6.92 8.67
N LEU A 119 -2.92 7.74 8.52
CA LEU A 119 -2.73 8.58 7.32
C LEU A 119 -2.13 7.81 6.15
N VAL A 120 -1.30 6.78 6.40
CA VAL A 120 -0.54 6.14 5.32
C VAL A 120 -0.93 4.69 5.04
N SER A 121 -1.65 4.02 5.96
CA SER A 121 -1.97 2.61 5.81
C SER A 121 -3.34 2.40 5.17
N PHE A 122 -3.39 1.72 4.05
CA PHE A 122 -4.67 1.32 3.43
C PHE A 122 -5.50 0.35 4.29
N SER A 123 -4.91 -0.26 5.33
CA SER A 123 -5.69 -1.06 6.28
C SER A 123 -6.55 -0.22 7.23
N GLU A 124 -6.29 1.08 7.31
CA GLU A 124 -6.99 2.02 8.17
C GLU A 124 -8.14 2.76 7.46
N ILE A 125 -8.40 2.45 6.19
CA ILE A 125 -9.55 3.00 5.45
C ILE A 125 -10.84 2.62 6.20
N PRO A 126 -11.70 3.59 6.56
CA PRO A 126 -12.93 3.31 7.30
C PRO A 126 -13.86 2.33 6.57
N CYS A 127 -14.38 1.33 7.29
CA CYS A 127 -15.24 0.29 6.72
C CYS A 127 -16.47 0.86 5.99
N GLU A 128 -17.03 1.96 6.50
CA GLU A 128 -18.18 2.65 5.90
C GLU A 128 -17.86 3.14 4.48
N LEU A 129 -16.66 3.70 4.27
CA LEU A 129 -16.21 4.15 2.94
C LEU A 129 -15.95 2.95 2.00
N VAL A 130 -15.43 1.85 2.54
CA VAL A 130 -15.21 0.61 1.78
C VAL A 130 -16.54 0.03 1.31
N GLU A 131 -17.54 -0.04 2.20
CA GLU A 131 -18.86 -0.57 1.89
C GLU A 131 -19.59 0.28 0.85
N ASP A 132 -19.58 1.60 1.02
CA ASP A 132 -20.20 2.55 0.09
C ASP A 132 -19.57 2.45 -1.31
N PHE A 133 -18.24 2.39 -1.38
CA PHE A 133 -17.54 2.19 -2.65
C PHE A 133 -17.91 0.85 -3.31
N ILE A 134 -17.91 -0.25 -2.55
CA ILE A 134 -18.22 -1.57 -3.11
C ILE A 134 -19.67 -1.64 -3.62
N GLN A 135 -20.62 -1.02 -2.94
CA GLN A 135 -22.00 -0.95 -3.39
C GLN A 135 -22.12 -0.20 -4.72
N THR A 136 -21.49 0.98 -4.81
CA THR A 136 -21.45 1.78 -6.04
C THR A 136 -20.77 1.03 -7.17
N PHE A 137 -19.61 0.42 -6.88
CA PHE A 137 -18.85 -0.39 -7.83
C PHE A 137 -19.65 -1.57 -8.38
N HIS A 138 -20.42 -2.26 -7.53
CA HIS A 138 -21.30 -3.34 -7.97
C HIS A 138 -22.41 -2.89 -8.91
N LEU A 139 -23.00 -1.74 -8.65
CA LEU A 139 -24.07 -1.18 -9.49
C LEU A 139 -23.56 -0.81 -10.89
N GLU A 140 -22.36 -0.28 -10.97
CA GLU A 140 -21.76 0.12 -12.25
C GLU A 140 -21.18 -1.07 -13.05
N PHE A 141 -20.51 -1.99 -12.37
CA PHE A 141 -19.83 -3.13 -13.03
C PHE A 141 -20.72 -4.34 -13.30
N SER A 142 -21.89 -4.46 -12.69
CA SER A 142 -22.87 -5.47 -13.09
C SER A 142 -23.37 -5.24 -14.51
N ASN A 143 -23.24 -4.04 -15.04
CA ASN A 143 -23.64 -3.64 -16.41
C ASN A 143 -22.48 -3.55 -17.41
N LEU A 144 -21.22 -3.71 -16.99
CA LEU A 144 -20.07 -3.60 -17.89
C LEU A 144 -19.41 -4.96 -18.10
N TYR A 145 -19.41 -5.41 -19.36
CA TYR A 145 -18.62 -6.53 -19.89
C TYR A 145 -17.09 -6.37 -19.76
N PHE A 146 -16.63 -5.52 -18.86
CA PHE A 146 -15.22 -5.13 -18.74
C PHE A 146 -14.30 -6.26 -18.26
N LEU A 147 -14.83 -7.24 -17.55
CA LEU A 147 -14.05 -8.40 -17.07
C LEU A 147 -13.65 -9.38 -18.17
N ASN A 148 -14.36 -9.39 -19.32
CA ASN A 148 -13.99 -10.23 -20.46
C ASN A 148 -12.89 -9.59 -21.33
N LEU A 149 -12.82 -8.27 -21.41
CA LEU A 149 -11.78 -7.56 -22.17
C LEU A 149 -10.39 -7.69 -21.55
N CYS A 150 -10.27 -7.76 -20.23
CA CYS A 150 -8.97 -7.92 -19.58
C CYS A 150 -8.37 -9.34 -19.73
N HIS A 151 -9.17 -10.35 -20.08
CA HIS A 151 -8.68 -11.74 -20.15
C HIS A 151 -8.20 -12.15 -21.56
N GLU A 152 -8.68 -11.51 -22.60
CA GLU A 152 -8.38 -11.92 -24.00
C GLU A 152 -7.31 -11.04 -24.67
N ASP A 153 -7.26 -9.73 -24.39
CA ASP A 153 -6.39 -8.81 -25.14
C ASP A 153 -4.96 -8.67 -24.60
N TRP A 154 -4.70 -8.97 -23.32
CA TRP A 154 -3.35 -8.85 -22.74
C TRP A 154 -2.42 -10.02 -23.07
N SER A 155 -2.95 -11.17 -23.44
CA SER A 155 -2.12 -12.30 -23.88
C SER A 155 -1.45 -12.06 -25.24
N TYR A 156 -1.93 -11.11 -26.03
CA TYR A 156 -1.41 -10.79 -27.38
C TYR A 156 -0.28 -9.74 -27.39
N SER A 157 -0.16 -8.87 -26.41
CA SER A 157 0.81 -7.76 -26.47
C SER A 157 2.17 -8.05 -25.78
N ILE A 158 2.33 -9.19 -25.11
CA ILE A 158 3.61 -9.59 -24.47
C ILE A 158 4.48 -10.48 -25.37
N ARG A 159 4.01 -10.82 -26.60
CA ARG A 159 4.75 -11.68 -27.55
C ARG A 159 5.25 -10.94 -28.79
N ARG A 160 5.69 -9.69 -28.66
CA ARG A 160 6.48 -9.04 -29.71
C ARG A 160 7.65 -8.30 -29.14
#